data_b8d21076e86dae5bbb682dc237014c70
#
_entry.id   b8d21076e86dae5bbb682dc237014c70
#
_cell.length_a   1.000
_cell.length_b   1.000
_cell.length_c   1.000
_cell.angle_alpha   90.00
_cell.angle_beta   90.00
_cell.angle_gamma   90.00
#
_symmetry.space_group_name_H-M   'P 1'
#
loop_
_entity.id
_entity.type
_entity.pdbx_description
1 polymer ?
#
loop_
_entity_poly.entity_id
_entity_poly.type
_entity_poly.pdbx_seq_one_letter_code
_entity_poly.pdbx_strand_id
1 'polypeptide(L)'
;TAGQKYGYQYLIDGNMRFADPMSPLILDPNNDNNIGAATHPNPHPYPMGLTTGIVTIMQPGAQPYNWAVTNFTAPEKKDLVIYELLVRDFVAKRNYQTLIDTLDYLTKLGINAIELMPPGEFENNESWGYNPSFHMALDKYYGTPEKFKEFVDSCHARGLAVIVDMVFNHAFGQN
;
A
#
# COMPACT_ATOMS: atom_id res chain seq x y z
N THR A 1 0.02 14.47 -20.21
CA THR A 1 0.04 13.33 -21.12
C THR A 1 -0.54 12.13 -20.40
N ALA A 2 -1.39 11.34 -21.08
CA ALA A 2 -1.98 10.14 -20.48
C ALA A 2 -0.87 9.16 -20.04
N GLY A 3 -1.02 8.60 -18.84
CA GLY A 3 -0.06 7.66 -18.25
C GLY A 3 1.19 8.28 -17.63
N GLN A 4 1.41 9.56 -17.80
CA GLN A 4 2.55 10.25 -17.16
C GLN A 4 2.23 10.56 -15.70
N LYS A 5 3.22 10.37 -14.81
CA LYS A 5 3.13 10.75 -13.40
C LYS A 5 3.52 12.21 -13.22
N TYR A 6 2.77 12.90 -12.37
CA TYR A 6 3.00 14.29 -11.99
C TYR A 6 2.97 14.44 -10.48
N GLY A 7 3.97 15.13 -9.93
CA GLY A 7 3.95 15.56 -8.54
C GLY A 7 3.20 16.88 -8.37
N TYR A 8 2.36 16.99 -7.34
CA TYR A 8 1.70 18.24 -6.99
C TYR A 8 1.49 18.38 -5.47
N GLN A 9 1.24 19.61 -5.06
CA GLN A 9 0.81 19.97 -3.72
C GLN A 9 -0.25 21.06 -3.81
N TYR A 10 -1.12 21.14 -2.83
CA TYR A 10 -1.97 22.30 -2.66
C TYR A 10 -1.17 23.46 -2.07
N LEU A 11 -1.36 24.65 -2.60
CA LEU A 11 -0.81 25.89 -2.05
C LEU A 11 -1.95 26.67 -1.40
N ILE A 12 -1.95 26.76 -0.07
CA ILE A 12 -2.95 27.46 0.71
C ILE A 12 -2.36 28.80 1.17
N ASP A 13 -3.14 29.87 1.04
CA ASP A 13 -2.78 31.25 1.41
C ASP A 13 -1.44 31.73 0.81
N GLY A 14 -1.04 31.14 -0.32
CA GLY A 14 0.15 31.50 -1.07
C GLY A 14 1.50 31.05 -0.46
N ASN A 15 1.51 30.39 0.68
CA ASN A 15 2.73 30.02 1.38
C ASN A 15 2.74 28.62 2.01
N MET A 16 1.60 28.05 2.35
CA MET A 16 1.52 26.71 2.95
C MET A 16 1.31 25.63 1.87
N ARG A 17 2.14 24.63 1.87
CA ARG A 17 2.09 23.51 0.91
C ARG A 17 1.70 22.23 1.59
N PHE A 18 0.70 21.56 1.05
CA PHE A 18 0.18 20.28 1.56
C PHE A 18 0.01 19.28 0.44
N ALA A 19 0.36 18.04 0.74
CA ALA A 19 -0.05 16.91 -0.10
C ALA A 19 -1.56 16.71 -0.03
N ASP A 20 -2.14 16.11 -1.06
CA ASP A 20 -3.56 15.76 -1.07
C ASP A 20 -3.80 14.61 -0.07
N PRO A 21 -4.64 14.80 0.96
CA PRO A 21 -4.96 13.73 1.93
C PRO A 21 -5.59 12.48 1.29
N MET A 22 -6.20 12.63 0.11
CA MET A 22 -6.81 11.55 -0.66
C MET A 22 -5.86 10.97 -1.71
N SER A 23 -4.58 11.28 -1.63
CA SER A 23 -3.57 10.79 -2.56
C SER A 23 -3.46 9.27 -2.55
N PRO A 24 -3.51 8.60 -3.71
CA PRO A 24 -3.26 7.15 -3.79
C PRO A 24 -1.76 6.79 -3.80
N LEU A 25 -0.89 7.77 -3.96
CA LEU A 25 0.56 7.62 -3.95
C LEU A 25 1.23 8.95 -3.57
N ILE A 26 2.15 8.88 -2.64
CA ILE A 26 2.91 10.05 -2.17
C ILE A 26 4.42 9.83 -2.34
N LEU A 27 5.15 10.93 -2.32
CA LEU A 27 6.61 10.95 -2.16
C LEU A 27 6.95 11.59 -0.82
N ASP A 28 7.69 10.86 0.00
CA ASP A 28 8.19 11.34 1.28
C ASP A 28 9.72 11.53 1.21
N PRO A 29 10.23 12.77 1.24
CA PRO A 29 11.66 13.03 1.12
C PRO A 29 12.49 12.48 2.29
N ASN A 30 11.84 12.19 3.43
CA ASN A 30 12.52 11.71 4.63
C ASN A 30 12.60 10.18 4.71
N ASN A 31 11.59 9.48 4.20
CA ASN A 31 11.45 8.04 4.41
C ASN A 31 11.67 7.21 3.13
N ASP A 32 11.34 7.72 1.95
CA ASP A 32 11.42 6.97 0.68
C ASP A 32 12.85 6.49 0.35
N ASN A 33 13.86 7.24 0.75
CA ASN A 33 15.27 6.89 0.53
C ASN A 33 15.71 5.61 1.25
N ASN A 34 14.94 5.17 2.24
CA ASN A 34 15.20 3.95 3.00
C ASN A 34 14.52 2.71 2.39
N ILE A 35 13.74 2.89 1.30
CA ILE A 35 13.02 1.81 0.65
C ILE A 35 13.90 1.20 -0.44
N GLY A 36 14.17 -0.11 -0.31
CA GLY A 36 15.01 -0.82 -1.27
C GLY A 36 14.36 -0.97 -2.65
N ALA A 37 15.16 -0.87 -3.71
CA ALA A 37 14.69 -1.01 -5.09
C ALA A 37 14.04 -2.36 -5.40
N ALA A 38 14.33 -3.41 -4.62
CA ALA A 38 13.66 -4.70 -4.74
C ALA A 38 12.21 -4.67 -4.24
N THR A 39 11.90 -3.77 -3.32
CA THR A 39 10.54 -3.59 -2.77
C THR A 39 9.74 -2.59 -3.60
N HIS A 40 10.32 -1.45 -3.92
CA HIS A 40 9.69 -0.41 -4.73
C HIS A 40 10.61 -0.01 -5.89
N PRO A 41 10.58 -0.73 -7.02
CA PRO A 41 11.44 -0.44 -8.17
C PRO A 41 11.02 0.85 -8.87
N ASN A 42 12.01 1.60 -9.35
CA ASN A 42 11.83 2.81 -10.15
C ASN A 42 10.83 3.81 -9.55
N PRO A 43 11.02 4.25 -8.29
CA PRO A 43 10.15 5.24 -7.71
C PRO A 43 10.16 6.53 -8.54
N HIS A 44 9.04 7.24 -8.56
CA HIS A 44 9.03 8.58 -9.17
C HIS A 44 10.00 9.48 -8.38
N PRO A 45 10.89 10.23 -9.06
CA PRO A 45 11.88 11.03 -8.35
C PRO A 45 11.21 12.18 -7.59
N TYR A 46 11.64 12.38 -6.35
CA TYR A 46 11.21 13.54 -5.57
C TYR A 46 11.70 14.83 -6.24
N PRO A 47 10.87 15.88 -6.36
CA PRO A 47 11.22 17.14 -7.04
C PRO A 47 12.14 18.03 -6.17
N MET A 48 13.38 17.57 -5.95
CA MET A 48 14.36 18.27 -5.11
C MET A 48 14.59 19.71 -5.58
N GLY A 49 14.62 20.64 -4.62
CA GLY A 49 14.85 22.07 -4.89
C GLY A 49 13.62 22.82 -5.41
N LEU A 50 12.54 22.17 -5.80
CA LEU A 50 11.30 22.79 -6.24
C LEU A 50 10.27 22.91 -5.11
N THR A 51 10.33 21.99 -4.15
CA THR A 51 9.40 21.99 -3.02
C THR A 51 10.03 21.31 -1.79
N THR A 52 9.28 21.30 -0.68
CA THR A 52 9.58 20.61 0.57
C THR A 52 8.34 19.84 1.04
N GLY A 53 8.55 18.89 1.96
CA GLY A 53 7.47 18.07 2.52
C GLY A 53 6.96 17.00 1.55
N ILE A 54 5.86 16.38 1.92
CA ILE A 54 5.28 15.27 1.14
C ILE A 54 4.64 15.81 -0.14
N VAL A 55 4.80 15.06 -1.23
CA VAL A 55 4.26 15.40 -2.55
C VAL A 55 3.29 14.32 -3.02
N THR A 56 2.11 14.70 -3.44
CA THR A 56 1.14 13.80 -4.07
C THR A 56 1.57 13.45 -5.48
N ILE A 57 1.37 12.19 -5.87
CA ILE A 57 1.53 11.74 -7.26
C ILE A 57 0.15 11.48 -7.88
N MET A 58 -0.11 12.10 -9.01
CA MET A 58 -1.23 11.75 -9.86
C MET A 58 -0.74 11.20 -11.21
N GLN A 59 -1.49 10.26 -11.77
CA GLN A 59 -1.21 9.66 -13.07
C GLN A 59 -2.49 9.63 -13.92
N PRO A 60 -2.82 10.74 -14.62
CA PRO A 60 -3.99 10.81 -15.47
C PRO A 60 -3.94 9.74 -16.57
N GLY A 61 -5.04 9.02 -16.77
CA GLY A 61 -5.10 7.96 -17.79
C GLY A 61 -4.23 6.73 -17.46
N ALA A 62 -3.95 6.50 -16.17
CA ALA A 62 -3.39 5.23 -15.73
C ALA A 62 -4.33 4.09 -16.11
N GLN A 63 -3.77 3.01 -16.65
CA GLN A 63 -4.56 1.84 -16.99
C GLN A 63 -4.97 1.11 -15.69
N PRO A 64 -6.22 0.62 -15.60
CA PRO A 64 -6.61 -0.20 -14.47
C PRO A 64 -5.78 -1.48 -14.42
N TYR A 65 -5.61 -2.02 -13.22
CA TYR A 65 -4.98 -3.32 -13.04
C TYR A 65 -5.82 -4.41 -13.73
N ASN A 66 -5.17 -5.30 -14.45
CA ASN A 66 -5.85 -6.40 -15.13
C ASN A 66 -5.90 -7.61 -14.17
N TRP A 67 -7.03 -7.78 -13.48
CA TRP A 67 -7.24 -8.88 -12.55
C TRP A 67 -7.22 -10.23 -13.27
N ALA A 68 -6.40 -11.15 -12.78
CA ALA A 68 -6.35 -12.51 -13.32
C ALA A 68 -7.53 -13.36 -12.80
N VAL A 69 -7.96 -13.12 -11.56
CA VAL A 69 -9.10 -13.81 -10.95
C VAL A 69 -10.30 -12.88 -10.90
N THR A 70 -11.26 -13.07 -11.80
CA THR A 70 -12.43 -12.18 -11.94
C THR A 70 -13.72 -12.75 -11.32
N ASN A 71 -13.70 -14.00 -10.86
CA ASN A 71 -14.88 -14.72 -10.35
C ASN A 71 -14.68 -15.28 -8.94
N PHE A 72 -13.82 -14.65 -8.12
CA PHE A 72 -13.62 -15.05 -6.74
C PHE A 72 -14.91 -14.84 -5.93
N THR A 73 -15.29 -15.89 -5.17
CA THR A 73 -16.38 -15.82 -4.21
C THR A 73 -15.80 -15.97 -2.81
N ALA A 74 -15.95 -14.94 -1.99
CA ALA A 74 -15.48 -15.00 -0.60
C ALA A 74 -16.27 -16.05 0.20
N PRO A 75 -15.62 -16.72 1.16
CA PRO A 75 -16.30 -17.59 2.13
C PRO A 75 -17.39 -16.82 2.90
N GLU A 76 -18.43 -17.53 3.34
CA GLU A 76 -19.43 -16.93 4.22
C GLU A 76 -18.77 -16.48 5.56
N LYS A 77 -19.25 -15.38 6.14
CA LYS A 77 -18.66 -14.83 7.39
C LYS A 77 -18.54 -15.86 8.52
N LYS A 78 -19.52 -16.75 8.64
CA LYS A 78 -19.54 -17.80 9.70
C LYS A 78 -18.49 -18.89 9.48
N ASP A 79 -17.98 -19.03 8.25
CA ASP A 79 -17.05 -20.08 7.84
C ASP A 79 -15.61 -19.56 7.68
N LEU A 80 -15.38 -18.28 8.04
CA LEU A 80 -14.05 -17.68 7.96
C LEU A 80 -13.10 -18.29 8.99
N VAL A 81 -11.94 -18.72 8.50
CA VAL A 81 -10.76 -19.07 9.30
C VAL A 81 -9.69 -18.04 8.92
N ILE A 82 -9.55 -17.04 9.78
CA ILE A 82 -8.76 -15.83 9.51
C ILE A 82 -7.35 -15.99 10.09
N TYR A 83 -6.34 -15.62 9.31
CA TYR A 83 -4.98 -15.41 9.76
C TYR A 83 -4.64 -13.93 9.67
N GLU A 84 -4.58 -13.27 10.83
CA GLU A 84 -4.12 -11.89 10.92
C GLU A 84 -2.59 -11.84 10.87
N LEU A 85 -2.04 -10.94 10.05
CA LEU A 85 -0.60 -10.76 9.95
C LEU A 85 -0.18 -9.31 9.71
N LEU A 86 0.98 -8.97 10.24
CA LEU A 86 1.71 -7.75 9.91
C LEU A 86 2.81 -8.11 8.89
N VAL A 87 2.77 -7.51 7.71
CA VAL A 87 3.74 -7.80 6.63
C VAL A 87 5.18 -7.64 7.12
N ARG A 88 5.47 -6.61 7.90
CA ARG A 88 6.79 -6.34 8.48
C ARG A 88 7.33 -7.50 9.32
N ASP A 89 6.49 -8.13 10.11
CA ASP A 89 6.93 -9.11 11.10
C ASP A 89 6.77 -10.55 10.58
N PHE A 90 5.89 -10.78 9.61
CA PHE A 90 5.60 -12.11 9.09
C PHE A 90 6.64 -12.60 8.08
N VAL A 91 7.20 -11.69 7.24
CA VAL A 91 8.16 -12.07 6.19
C VAL A 91 9.47 -11.29 6.30
N ALA A 92 10.60 -11.99 6.15
CA ALA A 92 11.93 -11.44 6.38
C ALA A 92 12.28 -10.23 5.49
N LYS A 93 11.76 -10.17 4.26
CA LYS A 93 11.98 -9.05 3.34
C LYS A 93 10.91 -7.95 3.47
N ARG A 94 9.93 -8.13 4.35
CA ARG A 94 8.92 -7.14 4.70
C ARG A 94 8.15 -6.57 3.49
N ASN A 95 7.87 -7.39 2.46
CA ASN A 95 7.22 -6.92 1.25
C ASN A 95 6.20 -7.91 0.68
N TYR A 96 5.29 -7.40 -0.18
CA TYR A 96 4.23 -8.19 -0.80
C TYR A 96 4.75 -9.35 -1.64
N GLN A 97 5.91 -9.22 -2.31
CA GLN A 97 6.46 -10.33 -3.09
C GLN A 97 6.77 -11.52 -2.18
N THR A 98 7.46 -11.28 -1.08
CA THR A 98 7.79 -12.37 -0.14
C THR A 98 6.54 -12.93 0.53
N LEU A 99 5.51 -12.10 0.74
CA LEU A 99 4.22 -12.56 1.22
C LEU A 99 3.53 -13.48 0.19
N ILE A 100 3.56 -13.14 -1.10
CA ILE A 100 3.07 -14.01 -2.19
C ILE A 100 3.81 -15.36 -2.16
N ASP A 101 5.12 -15.36 -1.96
CA ASP A 101 5.94 -16.56 -1.92
C ASP A 101 5.60 -17.50 -0.74
N THR A 102 4.91 -17.00 0.30
CA THR A 102 4.49 -17.78 1.48
C THR A 102 3.04 -18.25 1.45
N LEU A 103 2.25 -17.90 0.43
CA LEU A 103 0.82 -18.23 0.39
C LEU A 103 0.52 -19.72 0.43
N ASP A 104 1.37 -20.55 -0.15
CA ASP A 104 1.19 -22.01 -0.11
C ASP A 104 1.31 -22.58 1.31
N TYR A 105 2.14 -21.96 2.16
CA TYR A 105 2.21 -22.31 3.57
C TYR A 105 0.90 -21.95 4.29
N LEU A 106 0.39 -20.73 4.07
CA LEU A 106 -0.87 -20.27 4.67
C LEU A 106 -2.06 -21.12 4.22
N THR A 107 -2.11 -21.47 2.93
CA THR A 107 -3.13 -22.39 2.40
C THR A 107 -3.09 -23.75 3.07
N LYS A 108 -1.89 -24.32 3.29
CA LYS A 108 -1.71 -25.62 3.97
C LYS A 108 -2.11 -25.59 5.45
N LEU A 109 -2.15 -24.42 6.10
CA LEU A 109 -2.69 -24.28 7.45
C LEU A 109 -4.21 -24.47 7.52
N GLY A 110 -4.90 -24.45 6.37
CA GLY A 110 -6.36 -24.61 6.30
C GLY A 110 -7.11 -23.30 6.55
N ILE A 111 -6.46 -22.15 6.48
CA ILE A 111 -7.13 -20.84 6.53
C ILE A 111 -7.81 -20.55 5.20
N ASN A 112 -8.82 -19.67 5.21
CA ASN A 112 -9.52 -19.21 4.02
C ASN A 112 -9.62 -17.67 3.92
N ALA A 113 -9.01 -16.95 4.85
CA ALA A 113 -8.86 -15.51 4.79
C ALA A 113 -7.54 -15.06 5.44
N ILE A 114 -6.94 -14.03 4.86
CA ILE A 114 -5.81 -13.31 5.43
C ILE A 114 -6.31 -11.92 5.80
N GLU A 115 -6.10 -11.51 7.04
CA GLU A 115 -6.32 -10.14 7.50
C GLU A 115 -4.98 -9.43 7.60
N LEU A 116 -4.79 -8.42 6.77
CA LEU A 116 -3.60 -7.58 6.84
C LEU A 116 -3.81 -6.48 7.87
N MET A 117 -2.95 -6.41 8.88
CA MET A 117 -2.81 -5.21 9.70
C MET A 117 -2.55 -4.01 8.78
N PRO A 118 -2.90 -2.78 9.18
CA PRO A 118 -3.09 -1.67 8.25
C PRO A 118 -1.93 -1.47 7.26
N PRO A 119 -2.15 -1.66 5.95
CA PRO A 119 -1.12 -1.53 4.93
C PRO A 119 -1.08 -0.13 4.31
N GLY A 120 -1.87 0.82 4.84
CA GLY A 120 -1.87 2.21 4.38
C GLY A 120 -0.60 2.95 4.73
N GLU A 121 -0.31 4.05 4.06
CA GLU A 121 0.85 4.90 4.32
C GLU A 121 0.81 5.42 5.76
N PHE A 122 1.77 5.02 6.58
CA PHE A 122 1.90 5.37 7.98
C PHE A 122 3.16 6.21 8.24
N GLU A 123 3.25 6.77 9.43
CA GLU A 123 4.41 7.56 9.82
C GLU A 123 5.68 6.70 9.86
N ASN A 124 6.74 7.19 9.22
CA ASN A 124 8.02 6.49 9.03
C ASN A 124 7.87 5.19 8.21
N ASN A 125 8.81 4.26 8.32
CA ASN A 125 8.78 2.99 7.60
C ASN A 125 8.61 1.78 8.54
N GLU A 126 8.42 2.01 9.84
CA GLU A 126 8.27 0.94 10.82
C GLU A 126 7.10 1.23 11.76
N SER A 127 5.96 0.63 11.47
CA SER A 127 4.75 0.77 12.27
C SER A 127 3.94 -0.52 12.23
N TRP A 128 2.96 -0.63 13.11
CA TRP A 128 1.87 -1.59 12.98
C TRP A 128 0.77 -1.10 12.01
N GLY A 129 0.90 0.16 11.54
CA GLY A 129 -0.05 0.78 10.61
C GLY A 129 -1.17 1.57 11.28
N TYR A 130 -1.26 1.59 12.62
CA TYR A 130 -2.31 2.31 13.35
C TYR A 130 -2.02 3.81 13.56
N ASN A 131 -1.02 4.34 12.89
CA ASN A 131 -0.70 5.76 12.79
C ASN A 131 -0.68 6.21 11.31
N PRO A 132 -1.83 6.11 10.58
CA PRO A 132 -1.88 6.40 9.16
C PRO A 132 -1.65 7.89 8.90
N SER A 133 -0.84 8.17 7.89
CA SER A 133 -0.64 9.54 7.38
C SER A 133 -1.52 9.82 6.16
N PHE A 134 -1.70 8.82 5.28
CA PHE A 134 -2.53 8.92 4.07
C PHE A 134 -3.42 7.69 3.92
N HIS A 135 -4.72 7.87 4.09
CA HIS A 135 -5.67 6.75 4.13
C HIS A 135 -5.88 6.04 2.78
N MET A 136 -5.61 6.71 1.67
CA MET A 136 -5.84 6.17 0.31
C MET A 136 -4.56 5.67 -0.35
N ALA A 137 -3.39 5.90 0.25
CA ALA A 137 -2.11 5.41 -0.22
C ALA A 137 -1.73 4.11 0.49
N LEU A 138 -1.14 3.17 -0.24
CA LEU A 138 -0.47 2.01 0.35
C LEU A 138 0.96 2.40 0.74
N ASP A 139 1.42 1.85 1.87
CA ASP A 139 2.79 2.10 2.32
C ASP A 139 3.81 1.47 1.36
N LYS A 140 4.69 2.31 0.85
CA LYS A 140 5.71 1.94 -0.13
C LYS A 140 6.77 0.99 0.43
N TYR A 141 6.90 0.93 1.75
CA TYR A 141 7.82 0.01 2.43
C TYR A 141 7.43 -1.45 2.25
N TYR A 142 6.16 -1.73 1.95
CA TYR A 142 5.66 -3.06 1.63
C TYR A 142 5.64 -3.36 0.13
N GLY A 143 5.74 -2.35 -0.73
CA GLY A 143 5.79 -2.52 -2.18
C GLY A 143 4.91 -1.55 -2.95
N THR A 144 4.78 -1.81 -4.24
CA THR A 144 3.95 -0.98 -5.12
C THR A 144 2.46 -1.35 -5.02
N PRO A 145 1.54 -0.42 -5.38
CA PRO A 145 0.11 -0.74 -5.50
C PRO A 145 -0.18 -1.91 -6.44
N GLU A 146 0.58 -2.05 -7.51
CA GLU A 146 0.46 -3.16 -8.46
C GLU A 146 0.83 -4.50 -7.79
N LYS A 147 1.90 -4.51 -6.98
CA LYS A 147 2.32 -5.71 -6.25
C LYS A 147 1.32 -6.10 -5.15
N PHE A 148 0.67 -5.13 -4.52
CA PHE A 148 -0.44 -5.41 -3.60
C PHE A 148 -1.63 -6.07 -4.33
N LYS A 149 -2.01 -5.57 -5.51
CA LYS A 149 -3.08 -6.19 -6.32
C LYS A 149 -2.70 -7.60 -6.78
N GLU A 150 -1.45 -7.83 -7.15
CA GLU A 150 -0.94 -9.17 -7.47
C GLU A 150 -1.00 -10.12 -6.27
N PHE A 151 -0.73 -9.61 -5.06
CA PHE A 151 -0.93 -10.36 -3.82
C PHE A 151 -2.40 -10.77 -3.65
N VAL A 152 -3.34 -9.83 -3.84
CA VAL A 152 -4.79 -10.13 -3.78
C VAL A 152 -5.18 -11.17 -4.82
N ASP A 153 -4.75 -11.03 -6.07
CA ASP A 153 -5.00 -12.02 -7.13
C ASP A 153 -4.45 -13.41 -6.76
N SER A 154 -3.23 -13.43 -6.20
CA SER A 154 -2.57 -14.67 -5.78
C SER A 154 -3.30 -15.36 -4.61
N CYS A 155 -3.90 -14.57 -3.71
CA CYS A 155 -4.78 -15.08 -2.66
C CYS A 155 -6.06 -15.66 -3.25
N HIS A 156 -6.74 -14.91 -4.10
CA HIS A 156 -7.99 -15.34 -4.75
C HIS A 156 -7.80 -16.61 -5.58
N ALA A 157 -6.68 -16.75 -6.29
CA ALA A 157 -6.34 -17.97 -7.03
C ALA A 157 -6.20 -19.21 -6.14
N ARG A 158 -5.97 -19.02 -4.83
CA ARG A 158 -5.86 -20.08 -3.82
C ARG A 158 -7.13 -20.23 -2.96
N GLY A 159 -8.18 -19.49 -3.27
CA GLY A 159 -9.42 -19.49 -2.48
C GLY A 159 -9.31 -18.71 -1.16
N LEU A 160 -8.30 -17.87 -0.99
CA LEU A 160 -8.10 -17.04 0.21
C LEU A 160 -8.73 -15.67 0.00
N ALA A 161 -9.62 -15.25 0.90
CA ALA A 161 -10.09 -13.87 0.98
C ALA A 161 -8.99 -12.96 1.57
N VAL A 162 -9.00 -11.68 1.17
CA VAL A 162 -8.14 -10.66 1.77
C VAL A 162 -9.00 -9.64 2.50
N ILE A 163 -8.72 -9.48 3.78
CA ILE A 163 -9.31 -8.47 4.65
C ILE A 163 -8.24 -7.42 4.89
N VAL A 164 -8.59 -6.16 4.77
CA VAL A 164 -7.69 -5.04 5.03
C VAL A 164 -8.16 -4.31 6.27
N ASP A 165 -7.35 -4.36 7.32
CA ASP A 165 -7.59 -3.53 8.51
C ASP A 165 -7.27 -2.07 8.18
N MET A 166 -8.18 -1.17 8.53
CA MET A 166 -8.07 0.26 8.18
C MET A 166 -8.45 1.16 9.36
N VAL A 167 -7.65 2.19 9.55
CA VAL A 167 -7.86 3.21 10.59
C VAL A 167 -8.38 4.49 9.94
N PHE A 168 -9.65 4.82 10.16
CA PHE A 168 -10.28 6.02 9.59
C PHE A 168 -10.64 7.09 10.62
N ASN A 169 -10.42 6.82 11.91
CA ASN A 169 -10.82 7.71 12.99
C ASN A 169 -9.81 8.83 13.30
N HIS A 170 -8.59 8.72 12.81
CA HIS A 170 -7.55 9.75 12.92
C HIS A 170 -6.55 9.69 11.76
N ALA A 171 -5.79 10.76 11.57
CA ALA A 171 -4.58 10.79 10.75
C ALA A 171 -3.41 11.24 11.63
N PHE A 172 -2.24 10.69 11.37
CA PHE A 172 -1.00 11.09 12.06
C PHE A 172 -0.33 12.26 11.35
N GLY A 173 0.37 13.11 12.09
CA GLY A 173 0.76 14.48 11.78
C GLY A 173 1.67 14.77 10.58
N GLN A 174 1.64 13.99 9.51
CA GLN A 174 2.45 14.24 8.31
C GLN A 174 1.65 14.73 7.09
N ASN A 175 0.33 14.86 7.20
CA ASN A 175 -0.53 15.37 6.12
C ASN A 175 -0.94 16.82 6.32
#